data_7444933870828ddb8c4bc9972ef7c9b2
#
_entry.id   7444933870828ddb8c4bc9972ef7c9b2
#
_cell.length_a   1.000
_cell.length_b   1.000
_cell.length_c   1.000
_cell.angle_alpha   90.00
_cell.angle_beta   90.00
_cell.angle_gamma   90.00
#
_symmetry.space_group_name_H-M   'P 1'
#
loop_
_entity.id
_entity.type
_entity.pdbx_description
1 polymer ?
#
loop_
_entity_poly.entity_id
_entity_poly.type
_entity_poly.pdbx_seq_one_letter_code
_entity_poly.pdbx_strand_id
1 'polypeptide(L)'
;MNEVGLQGIKDKSKESLPASALKTSKVEKTDSKQVNGQDVSNKLEDVKTNITDSKGKALEDNQNVEPENGDILRANYSFKLPNDSVKSGDGFKIHFSDNLNLYGTTDPNFMNNHAHEEGRSIPDLMDQDGDIIATTSNKVTDRDILYTFTSNIDGKEDISASLSIPVYIDPKNVPNDSQQELETNIGSKTYSKDVNVKYRTFNNDIQSENSNLNGEAFIDKVNLDNNTFRHTIYINPLGKNIGDETVTISNCPKTDSEVNYNNHDTKIKIYELNNQNSFPTQSMYFDPDTAKDVTDALAGNMHFYGNKLYLELPGNDPYDSGKYNDKKYVVQYTTNFKPEKDIQTRVLFDTTYYKYGDPQAWTDSYYWDNANSLYRSLQEATSSKVRYFQEHDIYETVDPKGNVISVDDHTDGDVTKGNSKESYGTSGNPRDGYEFKTVQDEKNNPGYDVTTHKTSGNYQLGKKVEITYAWVKTEKSGKVVVHNIYKDYKDGKLVNTTTSDYAKDVANAKSGTSKESYEVTGTFKDGYKLVKVVPDNENPVSDMTTDKNSKITSGHYVAGKTLVVTYIWVKDTKSPEPVVPTPSEPTKPEPKVPEEPKTPEPSEPSEPVKKVHKKHVVHKKHQSWNKNSGIHAE
;
A
#
# COMPACT_ATOMS: atom_id res chain seq x y z
N MET A 1 -37.87 27.02 33.44
CA MET A 1 -36.88 28.05 33.18
C MET A 1 -36.59 28.11 31.68
N ASN A 2 -36.91 29.14 31.15
CA ASN A 2 -36.92 29.68 29.79
C ASN A 2 -36.56 28.79 28.60
N GLU A 3 -37.59 28.24 27.96
CA GLU A 3 -37.63 27.67 26.62
C GLU A 3 -37.35 28.67 25.47
N VAL A 4 -37.06 29.93 25.77
CA VAL A 4 -36.96 31.01 24.79
C VAL A 4 -35.77 30.87 23.84
N GLY A 5 -34.69 30.17 24.24
CA GLY A 5 -33.52 29.95 23.39
C GLY A 5 -33.69 28.83 22.31
N LEU A 6 -34.45 27.80 22.63
CA LEU A 6 -34.66 26.66 21.74
C LEU A 6 -35.68 26.91 20.64
N GLN A 7 -36.69 27.75 20.93
CA GLN A 7 -37.74 28.12 19.97
C GLN A 7 -37.18 28.99 18.82
N GLY A 8 -36.23 29.88 19.12
CA GLY A 8 -35.58 30.69 18.11
C GLY A 8 -34.76 29.94 17.08
N ILE A 9 -34.23 28.77 17.49
CA ILE A 9 -33.41 27.93 16.59
C ILE A 9 -34.29 27.02 15.73
N LYS A 10 -35.36 26.47 16.30
CA LYS A 10 -36.35 25.67 15.54
C LYS A 10 -37.04 26.51 14.46
N ASP A 11 -37.28 27.77 14.73
CA ASP A 11 -37.92 28.68 13.77
C ASP A 11 -36.98 29.11 12.63
N LYS A 12 -35.68 29.23 12.89
CA LYS A 12 -34.68 29.52 11.83
C LYS A 12 -34.44 28.36 10.88
N SER A 13 -34.60 27.14 11.35
CA SER A 13 -34.46 25.94 10.50
C SER A 13 -35.68 25.69 9.61
N LYS A 14 -36.78 26.37 9.83
CA LYS A 14 -38.03 26.24 9.07
C LYS A 14 -38.29 27.40 8.09
N GLU A 15 -37.53 28.47 8.16
CA GLU A 15 -37.61 29.53 7.14
C GLU A 15 -36.95 29.01 5.87
N SER A 16 -37.76 28.51 4.94
CA SER A 16 -37.34 28.36 3.55
C SER A 16 -36.90 29.73 3.05
N LEU A 17 -35.64 29.87 2.70
CA LEU A 17 -35.15 31.05 2.02
C LEU A 17 -36.02 31.31 0.78
N PRO A 18 -36.41 32.56 0.51
CA PRO A 18 -37.21 32.89 -0.67
C PRO A 18 -36.46 32.45 -1.93
N ALA A 19 -37.21 32.09 -2.97
CA ALA A 19 -36.68 31.63 -4.27
C ALA A 19 -35.63 32.55 -4.91
N SER A 20 -35.47 33.80 -4.40
CA SER A 20 -34.41 34.73 -4.79
C SER A 20 -33.02 34.40 -4.22
N ALA A 21 -32.89 33.36 -3.39
CA ALA A 21 -31.62 32.90 -2.85
C ALA A 21 -30.94 31.82 -3.71
N LEU A 22 -31.48 31.54 -4.90
CA LEU A 22 -30.74 30.81 -5.92
C LEU A 22 -29.47 31.59 -6.25
N LYS A 23 -28.34 31.17 -5.68
CA LYS A 23 -27.06 31.67 -6.14
C LYS A 23 -26.78 31.02 -7.49
N THR A 24 -27.18 31.66 -8.57
CA THR A 24 -26.62 31.37 -9.88
C THR A 24 -25.15 31.77 -9.82
N SER A 25 -24.27 30.82 -9.58
CA SER A 25 -22.87 31.04 -9.81
C SER A 25 -22.66 31.12 -11.33
N LYS A 26 -22.66 32.33 -11.86
CA LYS A 26 -22.12 32.56 -13.20
C LYS A 26 -20.68 32.08 -13.14
N VAL A 27 -20.35 31.06 -13.94
CA VAL A 27 -18.97 30.69 -14.20
C VAL A 27 -18.28 31.95 -14.74
N GLU A 28 -17.63 32.69 -13.86
CA GLU A 28 -16.71 33.71 -14.33
C GLU A 28 -15.60 32.96 -15.05
N LYS A 29 -15.39 33.30 -16.34
CA LYS A 29 -14.23 32.89 -17.09
C LYS A 29 -13.01 33.47 -16.39
N THR A 30 -12.53 32.80 -15.35
CA THR A 30 -11.26 33.14 -14.74
C THR A 30 -10.17 32.88 -15.75
N ASP A 31 -9.37 33.92 -15.98
CA ASP A 31 -8.23 33.89 -16.89
C ASP A 31 -7.39 32.63 -16.68
N SER A 32 -7.24 31.87 -17.75
CA SER A 32 -6.44 30.69 -17.82
C SER A 32 -5.00 31.03 -17.42
N LYS A 33 -4.61 30.68 -16.20
CA LYS A 33 -3.18 30.67 -15.83
C LYS A 33 -2.50 29.63 -16.69
N GLN A 34 -1.56 30.10 -17.47
CA GLN A 34 -0.80 29.47 -18.52
C GLN A 34 -0.51 27.97 -18.33
N VAL A 35 -1.09 27.19 -19.21
CA VAL A 35 -0.52 25.98 -19.76
C VAL A 35 0.73 26.38 -20.54
N ASN A 36 1.83 25.66 -20.44
CA ASN A 36 3.03 25.93 -21.27
C ASN A 36 2.77 25.71 -22.77
N GLY A 37 1.62 25.14 -23.14
CA GLY A 37 1.09 24.93 -24.47
C GLY A 37 -0.27 25.59 -24.65
N GLN A 38 -1.07 25.08 -25.59
CA GLN A 38 -2.40 25.60 -25.88
C GLN A 38 -3.42 24.96 -24.93
N ASP A 39 -4.46 25.76 -24.58
CA ASP A 39 -5.70 25.21 -24.01
C ASP A 39 -6.46 24.48 -25.14
N VAL A 40 -6.58 23.17 -25.00
CA VAL A 40 -7.28 22.32 -25.95
C VAL A 40 -8.64 21.84 -25.43
N SER A 41 -9.13 22.42 -24.35
CA SER A 41 -10.42 22.07 -23.74
C SER A 41 -11.55 22.06 -24.77
N ASN A 42 -11.53 22.98 -25.73
CA ASN A 42 -12.55 23.08 -26.78
C ASN A 42 -12.33 22.12 -27.95
N LYS A 43 -11.21 21.38 -27.98
CA LYS A 43 -10.93 20.36 -28.99
C LYS A 43 -11.35 18.96 -28.55
N LEU A 44 -11.78 18.79 -27.30
CA LEU A 44 -12.26 17.50 -26.81
C LEU A 44 -13.54 17.11 -27.53
N GLU A 45 -13.60 15.86 -27.99
CA GLU A 45 -14.74 15.28 -28.73
C GLU A 45 -15.54 14.31 -27.84
N ASP A 46 -16.76 14.05 -28.23
CA ASP A 46 -17.68 13.12 -27.53
C ASP A 46 -17.78 13.36 -26.01
N VAL A 47 -17.62 14.63 -25.61
CA VAL A 47 -17.58 14.99 -24.18
C VAL A 47 -18.93 14.70 -23.54
N LYS A 48 -18.91 13.86 -22.51
CA LYS A 48 -20.01 13.60 -21.60
C LYS A 48 -19.57 13.96 -20.20
N THR A 49 -20.45 14.65 -19.47
CA THR A 49 -20.21 14.97 -18.06
C THR A 49 -21.53 14.88 -17.30
N ASN A 50 -21.47 14.45 -16.08
CA ASN A 50 -22.59 14.45 -15.14
C ASN A 50 -22.05 14.44 -13.70
N ILE A 51 -22.97 14.67 -12.77
CA ILE A 51 -22.71 14.45 -11.35
C ILE A 51 -23.62 13.31 -10.89
N THR A 52 -23.04 12.35 -10.17
CA THR A 52 -23.75 11.19 -9.61
C THR A 52 -23.69 11.21 -8.09
N ASP A 53 -24.62 10.51 -7.46
CA ASP A 53 -24.56 10.22 -6.04
C ASP A 53 -23.50 9.15 -5.72
N SER A 54 -23.33 8.84 -4.45
CA SER A 54 -22.37 7.81 -3.96
C SER A 54 -22.64 6.40 -4.51
N LYS A 55 -23.84 6.16 -5.04
CA LYS A 55 -24.25 4.88 -5.65
C LYS A 55 -24.03 4.85 -7.16
N GLY A 56 -23.55 5.95 -7.74
CA GLY A 56 -23.33 6.09 -9.18
C GLY A 56 -24.58 6.44 -9.97
N LYS A 57 -25.71 6.77 -9.31
CA LYS A 57 -26.93 7.24 -9.98
C LYS A 57 -26.80 8.74 -10.29
N ALA A 58 -27.13 9.13 -11.53
CA ALA A 58 -27.19 10.54 -11.90
C ALA A 58 -28.17 11.29 -11.02
N LEU A 59 -27.81 12.51 -10.63
CA LEU A 59 -28.65 13.36 -9.81
C LEU A 59 -29.95 13.71 -10.55
N GLU A 60 -31.06 13.68 -9.84
CA GLU A 60 -32.35 14.16 -10.31
C GLU A 60 -32.56 15.62 -9.91
N ASP A 61 -33.44 16.33 -10.64
CA ASP A 61 -33.77 17.72 -10.28
C ASP A 61 -34.41 17.77 -8.90
N ASN A 62 -33.92 18.69 -8.06
CA ASN A 62 -34.37 18.90 -6.69
C ASN A 62 -34.19 17.68 -5.77
N GLN A 63 -33.27 16.76 -6.13
CA GLN A 63 -32.89 15.66 -5.25
C GLN A 63 -32.28 16.22 -3.96
N ASN A 64 -32.60 15.60 -2.83
CA ASN A 64 -31.91 15.94 -1.58
C ASN A 64 -30.48 15.39 -1.60
N VAL A 65 -29.54 16.22 -1.20
CA VAL A 65 -28.13 15.89 -0.95
C VAL A 65 -27.85 16.19 0.51
N GLU A 66 -27.45 15.17 1.24
CA GLU A 66 -27.23 15.23 2.69
C GLU A 66 -25.74 14.99 3.02
N PRO A 67 -24.89 16.04 2.96
CA PRO A 67 -23.43 15.88 3.07
C PRO A 67 -22.98 15.22 4.37
N GLU A 68 -23.66 15.51 5.48
CA GLU A 68 -23.31 14.99 6.79
C GLU A 68 -23.80 13.54 7.02
N ASN A 69 -24.68 13.05 6.17
CA ASN A 69 -25.15 11.66 6.17
C ASN A 69 -24.31 10.74 5.25
N GLY A 70 -23.20 11.27 4.73
CA GLY A 70 -22.28 10.53 3.86
C GLY A 70 -22.65 10.57 2.38
N ASP A 71 -23.50 11.50 1.95
CA ASP A 71 -23.76 11.75 0.54
C ASP A 71 -22.54 12.40 -0.10
N ILE A 72 -21.73 11.58 -0.75
CA ILE A 72 -20.58 12.04 -1.54
C ILE A 72 -20.98 12.00 -3.00
N LEU A 73 -20.73 13.12 -3.68
CA LEU A 73 -20.99 13.25 -5.08
C LEU A 73 -19.77 12.86 -5.91
N ARG A 74 -20.00 12.44 -7.15
CA ARG A 74 -18.95 12.21 -8.12
C ARG A 74 -19.19 12.98 -9.40
N ALA A 75 -18.25 13.80 -9.77
CA ALA A 75 -18.20 14.43 -11.08
C ALA A 75 -17.53 13.44 -12.06
N ASN A 76 -18.25 13.07 -13.09
CA ASN A 76 -17.80 12.09 -14.08
C ASN A 76 -17.63 12.76 -15.45
N TYR A 77 -16.55 12.41 -16.10
CA TYR A 77 -16.19 12.91 -17.42
C TYR A 77 -15.80 11.77 -18.32
N SER A 78 -16.20 11.82 -19.57
CA SER A 78 -15.60 11.02 -20.62
C SER A 78 -15.45 11.85 -21.89
N PHE A 79 -14.36 11.66 -22.60
CA PHE A 79 -14.06 12.42 -23.80
C PHE A 79 -13.08 11.66 -24.69
N LYS A 80 -12.96 12.11 -25.92
CA LYS A 80 -11.96 11.68 -26.88
C LYS A 80 -11.07 12.85 -27.27
N LEU A 81 -9.85 12.52 -27.64
CA LEU A 81 -8.91 13.47 -28.23
C LEU A 81 -8.85 13.23 -29.75
N PRO A 82 -9.07 14.28 -30.57
CA PRO A 82 -8.88 14.15 -31.99
C PRO A 82 -7.43 13.79 -32.32
N ASN A 83 -7.25 12.89 -33.28
CA ASN A 83 -5.93 12.50 -33.72
C ASN A 83 -5.13 13.70 -34.22
N ASP A 84 -3.83 13.74 -33.90
CA ASP A 84 -2.87 14.77 -34.29
C ASP A 84 -3.24 16.22 -33.85
N SER A 85 -4.21 16.41 -32.97
CA SER A 85 -4.70 17.73 -32.55
C SER A 85 -4.08 18.24 -31.25
N VAL A 86 -3.44 17.37 -30.48
CA VAL A 86 -2.91 17.64 -29.14
C VAL A 86 -1.42 17.30 -29.10
N LYS A 87 -0.65 18.10 -28.42
CA LYS A 87 0.81 17.96 -28.26
C LYS A 87 1.20 17.96 -26.81
N SER A 88 2.40 17.49 -26.54
CA SER A 88 3.03 17.64 -25.23
C SER A 88 3.03 19.11 -24.80
N GLY A 89 2.63 19.38 -23.56
CA GLY A 89 2.50 20.73 -23.00
C GLY A 89 1.16 21.40 -23.19
N ASP A 90 0.31 20.93 -24.11
CA ASP A 90 -1.08 21.36 -24.21
C ASP A 90 -1.87 20.86 -22.99
N GLY A 91 -3.05 21.42 -22.74
CA GLY A 91 -3.82 20.98 -21.57
C GLY A 91 -5.30 21.29 -21.67
N PHE A 92 -6.05 20.75 -20.73
CA PHE A 92 -7.47 21.03 -20.55
C PHE A 92 -7.81 21.26 -19.09
N LYS A 93 -8.91 21.99 -18.87
CA LYS A 93 -9.34 22.38 -17.54
C LYS A 93 -10.70 21.78 -17.21
N ILE A 94 -10.84 21.32 -15.97
CA ILE A 94 -12.11 21.01 -15.33
C ILE A 94 -12.36 22.09 -14.27
N HIS A 95 -13.59 22.59 -14.20
CA HIS A 95 -14.00 23.61 -13.26
C HIS A 95 -15.29 23.20 -12.54
N PHE A 96 -15.41 23.60 -11.27
CA PHE A 96 -16.58 23.38 -10.43
C PHE A 96 -17.13 24.71 -9.92
N SER A 97 -18.45 24.76 -9.73
CA SER A 97 -19.12 25.91 -9.11
C SER A 97 -18.70 26.12 -7.64
N ASP A 98 -18.93 27.33 -7.15
CA ASP A 98 -18.50 27.77 -5.80
C ASP A 98 -19.09 26.96 -4.64
N ASN A 99 -20.21 26.28 -4.88
CA ASN A 99 -20.87 25.44 -3.89
C ASN A 99 -20.31 24.01 -3.83
N LEU A 100 -19.29 23.72 -4.65
CA LEU A 100 -18.56 22.45 -4.66
C LEU A 100 -17.08 22.67 -4.34
N ASN A 101 -16.45 21.67 -3.75
CA ASN A 101 -14.99 21.59 -3.61
C ASN A 101 -14.48 20.17 -3.74
N LEU A 102 -13.17 20.01 -3.86
CA LEU A 102 -12.52 18.71 -4.06
C LEU A 102 -12.07 18.01 -2.75
N TYR A 103 -12.15 18.68 -1.62
CA TYR A 103 -11.52 18.25 -0.37
C TYR A 103 -12.43 18.36 0.87
N GLY A 104 -13.69 18.69 0.71
CA GLY A 104 -14.65 18.84 1.81
C GLY A 104 -14.65 20.21 2.47
N THR A 105 -13.57 21.00 2.40
CA THR A 105 -13.51 22.38 2.91
C THR A 105 -12.62 23.25 2.04
N THR A 106 -12.82 24.57 2.16
CA THR A 106 -12.12 25.59 1.38
C THR A 106 -10.94 26.21 2.11
N ASP A 107 -10.29 25.52 3.01
CA ASP A 107 -9.10 26.02 3.67
C ASP A 107 -7.88 25.97 2.73
N PRO A 108 -7.40 27.10 2.19
CA PRO A 108 -6.30 27.11 1.22
C PRO A 108 -4.97 26.65 1.81
N ASN A 109 -4.78 26.74 3.14
CA ASN A 109 -3.57 26.24 3.79
C ASN A 109 -3.53 24.72 3.88
N PHE A 110 -4.65 24.08 3.74
CA PHE A 110 -4.76 22.66 3.80
C PHE A 110 -4.63 22.01 2.42
N MET A 111 -5.08 22.71 1.41
CA MET A 111 -5.15 22.19 0.04
C MET A 111 -3.89 22.32 -0.74
N ASN A 112 -3.00 23.12 -0.22
CA ASN A 112 -2.02 23.63 -1.04
C ASN A 112 -0.88 22.73 -1.22
N ASN A 113 -0.28 22.60 -2.11
CA ASN A 113 1.12 22.27 -2.33
C ASN A 113 1.48 20.81 -2.41
N HIS A 114 0.55 19.91 -2.19
CA HIS A 114 0.84 18.48 -2.22
C HIS A 114 0.30 17.74 -3.46
N ALA A 115 -0.24 18.49 -4.40
CA ALA A 115 -0.73 17.93 -5.67
C ALA A 115 0.38 17.30 -6.55
N HIS A 116 1.59 17.25 -6.06
CA HIS A 116 2.77 16.87 -6.84
C HIS A 116 3.43 15.60 -6.43
N GLU A 117 3.10 15.10 -5.24
CA GLU A 117 3.76 13.94 -4.68
C GLU A 117 3.01 12.66 -5.03
N GLU A 118 3.70 11.53 -4.93
CA GLU A 118 3.08 10.22 -5.10
C GLU A 118 1.90 10.05 -4.14
N GLY A 119 0.77 9.55 -4.66
CA GLY A 119 -0.43 9.29 -3.85
C GLY A 119 -1.54 10.31 -3.95
N ARG A 120 -1.54 11.17 -4.95
CA ARG A 120 -2.56 12.21 -5.17
C ARG A 120 -3.98 11.65 -5.24
N SER A 121 -4.93 12.43 -4.67
CA SER A 121 -6.36 12.14 -4.78
C SER A 121 -6.89 12.38 -6.21
N ILE A 122 -6.30 13.31 -6.94
CA ILE A 122 -6.60 13.56 -8.36
C ILE A 122 -5.52 12.86 -9.19
N PRO A 123 -5.85 11.76 -9.89
CA PRO A 123 -4.86 10.97 -10.59
C PRO A 123 -4.39 11.64 -11.88
N ASP A 124 -3.17 11.31 -12.27
CA ASP A 124 -2.75 11.53 -13.65
C ASP A 124 -3.57 10.62 -14.59
N LEU A 125 -3.74 11.04 -15.83
CA LEU A 125 -4.35 10.19 -16.86
C LEU A 125 -3.31 9.20 -17.38
N MET A 126 -3.57 7.93 -17.15
CA MET A 126 -2.72 6.82 -17.54
C MET A 126 -3.48 5.91 -18.50
N ASP A 127 -2.86 5.52 -19.59
CA ASP A 127 -3.48 4.60 -20.54
C ASP A 127 -3.28 3.12 -20.14
N GLN A 128 -3.80 2.22 -20.95
CA GLN A 128 -3.74 0.77 -20.74
C GLN A 128 -2.32 0.20 -20.69
N ASP A 129 -1.32 0.92 -21.22
CA ASP A 129 0.08 0.50 -21.23
C ASP A 129 0.86 1.04 -20.02
N GLY A 130 0.19 1.80 -19.16
CA GLY A 130 0.79 2.42 -17.99
C GLY A 130 1.51 3.76 -18.27
N ASP A 131 1.32 4.32 -19.47
CA ASP A 131 1.88 5.62 -19.81
C ASP A 131 1.03 6.76 -19.26
N ILE A 132 1.65 7.65 -18.52
CA ILE A 132 1.00 8.89 -18.09
C ILE A 132 0.88 9.81 -19.30
N ILE A 133 -0.33 9.98 -19.82
CA ILE A 133 -0.62 10.84 -20.97
C ILE A 133 -0.91 12.28 -20.58
N ALA A 134 -1.42 12.51 -19.40
CA ALA A 134 -1.60 13.87 -18.85
C ALA A 134 -1.44 13.87 -17.33
N THR A 135 -0.89 14.96 -16.81
CA THR A 135 -0.63 15.13 -15.38
C THR A 135 -1.28 16.39 -14.84
N THR A 136 -1.70 16.34 -13.56
CA THR A 136 -2.24 17.50 -12.84
C THR A 136 -1.18 18.27 -12.07
N SER A 137 0.10 17.97 -12.24
CA SER A 137 1.17 18.57 -11.46
C SER A 137 1.08 20.09 -11.39
N ASN A 138 1.09 20.62 -10.16
CA ASN A 138 1.09 22.03 -9.77
C ASN A 138 -0.22 22.83 -10.03
N LYS A 139 -1.35 22.17 -10.34
CA LYS A 139 -2.49 22.95 -10.84
C LYS A 139 -3.85 22.40 -10.44
N VAL A 140 -3.94 21.88 -9.22
CA VAL A 140 -5.22 21.58 -8.59
C VAL A 140 -5.50 22.65 -7.55
N THR A 141 -6.65 23.28 -7.65
CA THR A 141 -7.20 24.15 -6.63
C THR A 141 -8.45 23.51 -6.03
N ASP A 142 -9.14 24.18 -5.15
CA ASP A 142 -10.41 23.69 -4.61
C ASP A 142 -11.52 23.54 -5.65
N ARG A 143 -11.41 24.22 -6.80
CA ARG A 143 -12.44 24.24 -7.84
C ARG A 143 -11.95 23.99 -9.25
N ASP A 144 -10.65 23.95 -9.44
CA ASP A 144 -10.05 23.81 -10.76
C ASP A 144 -9.06 22.65 -10.79
N ILE A 145 -9.16 21.83 -11.83
CA ILE A 145 -8.16 20.82 -12.15
C ILE A 145 -7.64 21.11 -13.55
N LEU A 146 -6.35 21.39 -13.66
CA LEU A 146 -5.70 21.59 -14.93
C LEU A 146 -4.82 20.38 -15.28
N TYR A 147 -5.20 19.65 -16.29
CA TYR A 147 -4.41 18.60 -16.88
C TYR A 147 -3.48 19.14 -17.95
N THR A 148 -2.22 18.72 -17.91
CA THR A 148 -1.22 19.03 -18.92
C THR A 148 -0.73 17.75 -19.56
N PHE A 149 -0.79 17.64 -20.89
CA PHE A 149 -0.32 16.46 -21.62
C PHE A 149 1.19 16.32 -21.55
N THR A 150 1.64 15.11 -21.29
CA THR A 150 3.05 14.73 -21.27
C THR A 150 3.55 14.42 -22.68
N SER A 151 4.87 14.19 -22.85
CA SER A 151 5.43 13.71 -24.11
C SER A 151 4.87 12.35 -24.55
N ASN A 152 4.22 11.64 -23.64
CA ASN A 152 3.59 10.37 -23.93
C ASN A 152 2.37 10.49 -24.83
N ILE A 153 1.82 11.69 -25.01
CA ILE A 153 0.71 11.92 -25.95
C ILE A 153 1.16 11.89 -27.40
N ASP A 154 2.43 12.21 -27.67
CA ASP A 154 2.96 12.33 -29.01
C ASP A 154 2.94 10.95 -29.72
N GLY A 155 2.32 10.90 -30.88
CA GLY A 155 2.19 9.68 -31.67
C GLY A 155 1.13 8.68 -31.22
N LYS A 156 0.33 9.01 -30.22
CA LYS A 156 -0.88 8.24 -29.87
C LYS A 156 -2.09 8.73 -30.67
N GLU A 157 -2.97 7.80 -30.99
CA GLU A 157 -4.22 8.05 -31.72
C GLU A 157 -5.39 7.33 -31.06
N ASP A 158 -6.62 7.71 -31.42
CA ASP A 158 -7.88 7.18 -30.90
C ASP A 158 -7.94 7.19 -29.36
N ILE A 159 -7.45 8.25 -28.76
CA ILE A 159 -7.36 8.37 -27.31
C ILE A 159 -8.75 8.66 -26.75
N SER A 160 -9.18 7.80 -25.84
CA SER A 160 -10.37 8.00 -25.03
C SER A 160 -9.99 8.06 -23.56
N ALA A 161 -10.60 8.95 -22.81
CA ALA A 161 -10.35 9.07 -21.39
C ALA A 161 -11.65 9.19 -20.61
N SER A 162 -11.67 8.68 -19.39
CA SER A 162 -12.72 8.89 -18.41
C SER A 162 -12.14 9.18 -17.05
N LEU A 163 -12.85 10.03 -16.32
CA LEU A 163 -12.51 10.46 -14.95
C LEU A 163 -13.77 10.39 -14.09
N SER A 164 -13.61 9.94 -12.86
CA SER A 164 -14.65 10.00 -11.83
C SER A 164 -14.04 10.55 -10.55
N ILE A 165 -14.41 11.76 -10.20
CA ILE A 165 -13.76 12.56 -9.17
C ILE A 165 -14.76 12.81 -8.04
N PRO A 166 -14.47 12.43 -6.78
CA PRO A 166 -15.29 12.82 -5.65
C PRO A 166 -15.32 14.34 -5.50
N VAL A 167 -16.53 14.89 -5.32
CA VAL A 167 -16.74 16.31 -5.05
C VAL A 167 -17.67 16.44 -3.85
N TYR A 168 -17.52 17.53 -3.14
CA TYR A 168 -18.20 17.75 -1.88
C TYR A 168 -18.95 19.09 -1.92
N ILE A 169 -20.12 19.15 -1.29
CA ILE A 169 -20.75 20.42 -1.00
C ILE A 169 -19.82 21.26 -0.13
N ASP A 170 -19.58 22.48 -0.54
CA ASP A 170 -18.71 23.39 0.21
C ASP A 170 -19.44 23.95 1.45
N PRO A 171 -19.09 23.53 2.66
CA PRO A 171 -19.83 23.92 3.86
C PRO A 171 -19.71 25.42 4.19
N LYS A 172 -18.69 26.10 3.68
CA LYS A 172 -18.51 27.55 3.83
C LYS A 172 -19.45 28.32 2.94
N ASN A 173 -19.59 27.91 1.69
CA ASN A 173 -20.39 28.62 0.68
C ASN A 173 -21.85 28.16 0.68
N VAL A 174 -22.14 26.98 1.22
CA VAL A 174 -23.49 26.47 1.46
C VAL A 174 -23.69 26.25 2.95
N PRO A 175 -23.80 27.31 3.76
CA PRO A 175 -23.80 27.20 5.21
C PRO A 175 -25.10 26.64 5.81
N ASN A 176 -26.19 26.70 5.07
CA ASN A 176 -27.50 26.25 5.55
C ASN A 176 -28.26 25.47 4.49
N ASP A 177 -29.32 24.79 4.89
CA ASP A 177 -30.30 24.17 4.00
C ASP A 177 -30.69 25.14 2.89
N SER A 178 -30.50 24.72 1.66
CA SER A 178 -30.80 25.56 0.51
C SER A 178 -30.88 24.78 -0.78
N GLN A 179 -31.62 25.32 -1.74
CA GLN A 179 -31.53 24.85 -3.11
C GLN A 179 -30.24 25.39 -3.73
N GLN A 180 -29.52 24.55 -4.41
CA GLN A 180 -28.23 24.85 -5.04
C GLN A 180 -28.21 24.34 -6.47
N GLU A 181 -27.72 25.14 -7.40
CA GLU A 181 -27.34 24.68 -8.71
C GLU A 181 -25.88 24.21 -8.67
N LEU A 182 -25.68 22.91 -8.75
CA LEU A 182 -24.34 22.31 -8.83
C LEU A 182 -23.88 22.30 -10.28
N GLU A 183 -22.71 22.85 -10.54
CA GLU A 183 -22.20 22.97 -11.89
C GLU A 183 -20.77 22.43 -11.98
N THR A 184 -20.48 21.73 -13.08
CA THR A 184 -19.14 21.40 -13.49
C THR A 184 -18.98 21.54 -14.98
N ASN A 185 -17.80 21.91 -15.44
CA ASN A 185 -17.53 22.01 -16.84
C ASN A 185 -16.17 21.41 -17.25
N ILE A 186 -16.10 21.00 -18.51
CA ILE A 186 -14.87 20.62 -19.19
C ILE A 186 -14.94 21.16 -20.62
N GLY A 187 -14.02 22.06 -20.97
CA GLY A 187 -14.08 22.76 -22.25
C GLY A 187 -15.36 23.57 -22.41
N SER A 188 -16.06 23.35 -23.51
CA SER A 188 -17.34 23.99 -23.81
C SER A 188 -18.56 23.27 -23.22
N LYS A 189 -18.36 22.14 -22.58
CA LYS A 189 -19.45 21.32 -22.01
C LYS A 189 -19.62 21.64 -20.54
N THR A 190 -20.83 22.10 -20.23
CA THR A 190 -21.27 22.34 -18.86
C THR A 190 -22.38 21.36 -18.50
N TYR A 191 -22.31 20.82 -17.32
CA TYR A 191 -23.38 20.11 -16.66
C TYR A 191 -23.82 20.88 -15.47
N SER A 192 -25.12 21.11 -15.33
CA SER A 192 -25.69 21.70 -14.12
C SER A 192 -26.88 20.89 -13.63
N LYS A 193 -27.12 20.93 -12.34
CA LYS A 193 -28.22 20.24 -11.69
C LYS A 193 -28.65 20.98 -10.42
N ASP A 194 -29.94 21.26 -10.34
CA ASP A 194 -30.55 21.77 -9.13
C ASP A 194 -30.73 20.67 -8.10
N VAL A 195 -30.27 20.91 -6.88
CA VAL A 195 -30.40 19.98 -5.75
C VAL A 195 -30.86 20.75 -4.51
N ASN A 196 -31.46 20.03 -3.56
CA ASN A 196 -31.73 20.56 -2.24
C ASN A 196 -30.66 20.06 -1.27
N VAL A 197 -29.75 20.92 -0.88
CA VAL A 197 -28.78 20.58 0.16
C VAL A 197 -29.51 20.61 1.49
N LYS A 198 -29.41 19.52 2.22
CA LYS A 198 -30.01 19.30 3.52
C LYS A 198 -28.94 18.88 4.50
N TYR A 199 -28.82 19.63 5.57
CA TYR A 199 -27.93 19.28 6.65
C TYR A 199 -28.69 18.54 7.75
N ARG A 200 -27.99 17.72 8.46
CA ARG A 200 -28.47 17.14 9.69
C ARG A 200 -28.86 18.27 10.65
N THR A 201 -30.00 18.14 11.27
CA THR A 201 -30.38 19.11 12.31
C THR A 201 -29.36 18.99 13.44
N PHE A 202 -28.74 20.11 13.82
CA PHE A 202 -27.92 20.15 15.02
C PHE A 202 -28.71 19.61 16.19
N ASN A 203 -28.15 18.66 16.94
CA ASN A 203 -28.83 18.11 18.08
C ASN A 203 -28.86 19.13 19.23
N ASN A 204 -29.95 19.92 19.28
CA ASN A 204 -30.15 20.90 20.32
C ASN A 204 -30.52 20.30 21.67
N ASP A 205 -30.74 18.98 21.71
CA ASP A 205 -31.11 18.31 22.93
C ASP A 205 -29.88 18.20 23.85
N ILE A 206 -30.11 18.46 25.11
CA ILE A 206 -29.11 18.15 26.13
C ILE A 206 -29.01 16.63 26.18
N GLN A 207 -27.82 16.09 26.07
CA GLN A 207 -27.57 14.65 26.07
C GLN A 207 -27.88 14.03 27.45
N SER A 208 -27.82 14.85 28.49
CA SER A 208 -28.28 14.49 29.82
C SER A 208 -28.87 15.69 30.52
N GLU A 209 -30.12 15.59 30.92
CA GLU A 209 -30.80 16.63 31.73
C GLU A 209 -30.15 16.83 33.11
N ASN A 210 -29.48 15.81 33.64
CA ASN A 210 -28.84 15.86 34.94
C ASN A 210 -27.50 16.55 34.91
N SER A 211 -26.69 16.29 33.89
CA SER A 211 -25.30 16.75 33.77
C SER A 211 -25.12 17.92 32.81
N ASN A 212 -26.14 18.25 32.02
CA ASN A 212 -26.09 19.25 30.96
C ASN A 212 -25.10 18.96 29.80
N LEU A 213 -24.52 17.75 29.76
CA LEU A 213 -23.60 17.38 28.69
C LEU A 213 -24.25 17.60 27.31
N ASN A 214 -23.55 18.29 26.45
CA ASN A 214 -23.96 18.50 25.07
C ASN A 214 -22.71 18.74 24.20
N GLY A 215 -22.75 18.19 22.99
CA GLY A 215 -21.65 18.31 22.04
C GLY A 215 -21.95 17.53 20.80
N GLU A 216 -21.20 17.81 19.77
CA GLU A 216 -21.34 17.16 18.47
C GLU A 216 -20.02 17.25 17.70
N ALA A 217 -19.77 16.30 16.83
CA ALA A 217 -18.53 16.25 16.07
C ALA A 217 -18.78 15.75 14.65
N PHE A 218 -17.88 16.13 13.74
CA PHE A 218 -17.90 15.63 12.36
C PHE A 218 -16.51 15.69 11.74
N ILE A 219 -16.29 14.80 10.78
CA ILE A 219 -15.10 14.81 9.93
C ILE A 219 -15.39 15.80 8.80
N ASP A 220 -14.70 16.92 8.80
CA ASP A 220 -14.95 17.99 7.83
C ASP A 220 -13.94 18.04 6.69
N LYS A 221 -12.89 17.22 6.77
CA LYS A 221 -11.86 17.17 5.75
C LYS A 221 -11.13 15.82 5.74
N VAL A 222 -10.94 15.28 4.54
CA VAL A 222 -10.09 14.13 4.30
C VAL A 222 -9.13 14.46 3.17
N ASN A 223 -7.83 14.39 3.44
CA ASN A 223 -6.79 14.58 2.46
C ASN A 223 -6.16 13.22 2.14
N LEU A 224 -6.46 12.71 0.94
CA LEU A 224 -5.94 11.41 0.48
C LEU A 224 -4.50 11.49 -0.02
N ASP A 225 -3.99 12.69 -0.28
CA ASP A 225 -2.62 12.85 -0.79
C ASP A 225 -1.59 12.60 0.31
N ASN A 226 -1.87 13.05 1.52
CA ASN A 226 -0.99 12.86 2.67
C ASN A 226 -1.60 11.99 3.78
N ASN A 227 -2.75 11.36 3.52
CA ASN A 227 -3.45 10.45 4.44
C ASN A 227 -3.75 11.09 5.80
N THR A 228 -4.23 12.32 5.77
CA THR A 228 -4.67 13.05 6.96
C THR A 228 -6.16 13.36 6.88
N PHE A 229 -6.78 13.52 8.02
CA PHE A 229 -8.13 14.07 8.11
C PHE A 229 -8.23 15.10 9.22
N ARG A 230 -9.19 16.00 9.08
CA ARG A 230 -9.55 16.95 10.12
C ARG A 230 -10.89 16.58 10.73
N HIS A 231 -10.94 16.64 12.04
CA HIS A 231 -12.14 16.43 12.85
C HIS A 231 -12.43 17.69 13.64
N THR A 232 -13.67 18.16 13.57
CA THR A 232 -14.17 19.33 14.29
C THR A 232 -15.17 18.88 15.34
N ILE A 233 -14.92 19.25 16.57
CA ILE A 233 -15.72 18.85 17.74
C ILE A 233 -16.24 20.12 18.40
N TYR A 234 -17.54 20.21 18.54
CA TYR A 234 -18.20 21.24 19.33
C TYR A 234 -18.48 20.72 20.73
N ILE A 235 -17.91 21.37 21.74
CA ILE A 235 -18.04 21.04 23.14
C ILE A 235 -18.90 22.10 23.80
N ASN A 236 -19.95 21.69 24.47
CA ASN A 236 -20.91 22.59 25.12
C ASN A 236 -21.46 23.72 24.22
N PRO A 237 -21.84 23.46 22.96
CA PRO A 237 -22.33 24.52 22.07
C PRO A 237 -23.60 25.22 22.60
N LEU A 238 -24.35 24.60 23.48
CA LEU A 238 -25.52 25.17 24.12
C LEU A 238 -25.18 26.13 25.27
N GLY A 239 -23.90 26.20 25.70
CA GLY A 239 -23.48 27.09 26.79
C GLY A 239 -24.16 26.75 28.11
N LYS A 240 -24.30 25.47 28.41
CA LYS A 240 -24.86 24.98 29.67
C LYS A 240 -23.78 24.91 30.74
N ASN A 241 -24.19 25.00 31.99
CA ASN A 241 -23.29 24.80 33.11
C ASN A 241 -22.94 23.32 33.24
N ILE A 242 -21.70 22.95 32.96
CA ILE A 242 -21.20 21.60 33.00
C ILE A 242 -20.16 21.49 34.13
N GLY A 243 -20.12 20.35 34.81
CA GLY A 243 -19.09 20.03 35.80
C GLY A 243 -17.71 19.80 35.16
N ASP A 244 -16.82 19.10 35.86
CA ASP A 244 -15.55 18.71 35.26
C ASP A 244 -15.83 17.81 34.07
N GLU A 245 -15.36 18.21 32.92
CA GLU A 245 -15.60 17.51 31.67
C GLU A 245 -14.29 16.97 31.08
N THR A 246 -14.30 15.71 30.68
CA THR A 246 -13.22 15.09 29.92
C THR A 246 -13.74 14.69 28.56
N VAL A 247 -13.09 15.16 27.50
CA VAL A 247 -13.38 14.75 26.15
C VAL A 247 -12.29 13.78 25.70
N THR A 248 -12.70 12.56 25.39
CA THR A 248 -11.78 11.51 24.93
C THR A 248 -12.00 11.22 23.45
N ILE A 249 -10.94 11.30 22.64
CA ILE A 249 -10.97 11.03 21.22
C ILE A 249 -10.20 9.72 20.96
N SER A 250 -10.82 8.80 20.24
CA SER A 250 -10.26 7.47 19.97
C SER A 250 -10.80 6.88 18.66
N ASN A 251 -10.23 5.76 18.23
CA ASN A 251 -10.89 4.92 17.22
C ASN A 251 -12.19 4.32 17.79
N CYS A 252 -13.19 4.13 16.92
CA CYS A 252 -14.40 3.42 17.31
C CYS A 252 -14.08 1.99 17.75
N PRO A 253 -14.67 1.50 18.84
CA PRO A 253 -14.48 0.12 19.27
C PRO A 253 -14.97 -0.88 18.22
N LYS A 254 -14.27 -2.01 18.08
CA LYS A 254 -14.64 -3.12 17.21
C LYS A 254 -14.69 -2.78 15.71
N THR A 255 -13.95 -1.77 15.31
CA THR A 255 -13.76 -1.41 13.90
C THR A 255 -12.34 -1.73 13.47
N ASP A 256 -12.09 -1.68 12.17
CA ASP A 256 -10.75 -1.82 11.61
C ASP A 256 -10.10 -0.46 11.31
N SER A 257 -10.69 0.63 11.79
CA SER A 257 -10.12 1.97 11.70
C SER A 257 -8.76 2.02 12.40
N GLU A 258 -7.79 2.61 11.73
CA GLU A 258 -6.44 2.77 12.24
C GLU A 258 -6.02 4.24 12.13
N VAL A 259 -6.45 5.04 13.11
CA VAL A 259 -6.05 6.44 13.28
C VAL A 259 -5.02 6.51 14.40
N ASN A 260 -3.98 7.31 14.21
CA ASN A 260 -2.91 7.48 15.18
C ASN A 260 -3.10 8.78 15.98
N TYR A 261 -3.49 8.63 17.24
CA TYR A 261 -3.60 9.76 18.18
C TYR A 261 -2.34 9.83 19.03
N ASN A 262 -1.43 10.71 18.66
CA ASN A 262 -0.19 10.96 19.39
C ASN A 262 0.28 12.40 19.20
N ASN A 263 1.21 12.84 20.03
CA ASN A 263 1.71 14.23 20.02
C ASN A 263 2.58 14.59 18.81
N HIS A 264 3.03 13.61 18.04
CA HIS A 264 3.84 13.82 16.84
C HIS A 264 2.94 14.07 15.62
N ASP A 265 1.96 13.20 15.41
CA ASP A 265 1.13 13.18 14.20
C ASP A 265 -0.11 14.07 14.31
N THR A 266 -0.64 14.25 15.53
CA THR A 266 -1.87 15.00 15.75
C THR A 266 -1.59 16.47 15.99
N LYS A 267 -2.14 17.32 15.13
CA LYS A 267 -2.11 18.78 15.27
C LYS A 267 -3.46 19.25 15.78
N ILE A 268 -3.47 20.00 16.87
CA ILE A 268 -4.68 20.39 17.59
C ILE A 268 -4.76 21.90 17.69
N LYS A 269 -5.96 22.42 17.53
CA LYS A 269 -6.34 23.76 17.85
C LYS A 269 -7.63 23.75 18.68
N ILE A 270 -7.67 24.57 19.72
CA ILE A 270 -8.81 24.71 20.60
C ILE A 270 -9.23 26.17 20.59
N TYR A 271 -10.50 26.40 20.33
CA TYR A 271 -11.08 27.73 20.26
C TYR A 271 -12.21 27.87 21.27
N GLU A 272 -12.26 29.00 21.94
CA GLU A 272 -13.36 29.39 22.80
C GLU A 272 -14.31 30.31 22.00
N LEU A 273 -15.57 29.92 21.88
CA LEU A 273 -16.58 30.70 21.22
C LEU A 273 -17.02 31.84 22.14
N ASN A 274 -17.06 33.06 21.60
CA ASN A 274 -17.59 34.19 22.35
C ASN A 274 -19.14 34.18 22.30
N ASN A 275 -19.78 34.90 23.22
CA ASN A 275 -21.23 34.89 23.40
C ASN A 275 -22.02 35.41 22.16
N GLN A 276 -21.38 36.04 21.18
CA GLN A 276 -22.02 36.56 19.97
C GLN A 276 -22.09 35.50 18.85
N ASN A 277 -21.21 34.49 18.87
CA ASN A 277 -21.20 33.40 17.91
C ASN A 277 -21.67 32.11 18.58
N SER A 278 -22.93 32.09 18.95
CA SER A 278 -23.43 31.03 19.86
C SER A 278 -23.69 29.68 19.21
N PHE A 279 -23.84 29.62 17.88
CA PHE A 279 -24.12 28.38 17.17
C PHE A 279 -23.39 28.32 15.83
N PRO A 280 -22.91 27.13 15.44
CA PRO A 280 -22.45 26.92 14.09
C PRO A 280 -23.60 27.06 13.09
N THR A 281 -23.27 27.32 11.83
CA THR A 281 -24.20 27.15 10.72
C THR A 281 -24.68 25.69 10.65
N GLN A 282 -25.73 25.42 9.89
CA GLN A 282 -26.22 24.03 9.73
C GLN A 282 -25.17 23.11 9.12
N SER A 283 -24.28 23.66 8.29
CA SER A 283 -23.15 22.91 7.72
C SER A 283 -22.05 22.60 8.75
N MET A 284 -22.17 23.07 9.98
CA MET A 284 -21.15 22.94 11.02
C MET A 284 -19.79 23.55 10.65
N TYR A 285 -19.74 24.40 9.62
CA TYR A 285 -18.52 25.09 9.26
C TYR A 285 -18.06 26.00 10.39
N PHE A 286 -16.82 25.86 10.77
CA PHE A 286 -16.19 26.70 11.78
C PHE A 286 -15.17 27.64 11.13
N ASP A 287 -15.32 28.93 11.38
CA ASP A 287 -14.36 29.95 10.99
C ASP A 287 -13.49 30.32 12.21
N PRO A 288 -12.22 29.95 12.24
CA PRO A 288 -11.32 30.23 13.35
C PRO A 288 -11.17 31.73 13.66
N ASP A 289 -11.31 32.58 12.66
CA ASP A 289 -11.16 34.04 12.83
C ASP A 289 -12.30 34.66 13.68
N THR A 290 -13.37 33.92 13.90
CA THR A 290 -14.52 34.33 14.71
C THR A 290 -14.42 33.94 16.18
N ALA A 291 -13.37 33.26 16.58
CA ALA A 291 -13.20 32.66 17.91
C ALA A 291 -11.82 32.97 18.52
N LYS A 292 -11.73 32.80 19.81
CA LYS A 292 -10.45 32.97 20.53
C LYS A 292 -9.67 31.65 20.56
N ASP A 293 -8.46 31.63 19.98
CA ASP A 293 -7.55 30.51 20.16
C ASP A 293 -7.09 30.41 21.63
N VAL A 294 -7.39 29.30 22.26
CA VAL A 294 -7.04 28.98 23.64
C VAL A 294 -6.16 27.73 23.74
N THR A 295 -5.59 27.30 22.63
CA THR A 295 -4.78 26.09 22.53
C THR A 295 -3.65 26.08 23.56
N ASP A 296 -2.85 27.15 23.63
CA ASP A 296 -1.72 27.23 24.55
C ASP A 296 -2.18 27.29 26.02
N ALA A 297 -3.32 27.93 26.29
CA ALA A 297 -3.87 28.01 27.63
C ALA A 297 -4.36 26.65 28.16
N LEU A 298 -4.79 25.77 27.26
CA LEU A 298 -5.27 24.43 27.59
C LEU A 298 -4.25 23.34 27.27
N ALA A 299 -3.03 23.67 26.91
CA ALA A 299 -1.99 22.70 26.57
C ALA A 299 -1.71 21.71 27.71
N GLY A 300 -1.73 22.19 28.96
CA GLY A 300 -1.54 21.34 30.15
C GLY A 300 -2.71 20.40 30.45
N ASN A 301 -3.85 20.59 29.80
CA ASN A 301 -5.06 19.80 29.95
C ASN A 301 -5.21 18.74 28.84
N MET A 302 -4.25 18.64 27.94
CA MET A 302 -4.25 17.68 26.84
C MET A 302 -3.26 16.55 27.10
N HIS A 303 -3.72 15.32 26.98
CA HIS A 303 -2.88 14.15 27.21
C HIS A 303 -3.07 13.10 26.10
N PHE A 304 -1.96 12.50 25.66
CA PHE A 304 -1.98 11.34 24.76
C PHE A 304 -1.61 10.07 25.52
N TYR A 305 -2.50 9.11 25.53
CA TYR A 305 -2.25 7.83 26.17
C TYR A 305 -3.02 6.70 25.48
N GLY A 306 -2.38 5.56 25.24
CA GLY A 306 -3.03 4.38 24.66
C GLY A 306 -3.69 4.60 23.32
N ASN A 307 -3.07 5.38 22.43
CA ASN A 307 -3.63 5.80 21.15
C ASN A 307 -4.97 6.54 21.28
N LYS A 308 -5.08 7.40 22.29
CA LYS A 308 -6.22 8.28 22.53
C LYS A 308 -5.71 9.67 22.89
N LEU A 309 -6.54 10.66 22.59
CA LEU A 309 -6.35 12.03 23.04
C LEU A 309 -7.40 12.32 24.12
N TYR A 310 -6.95 12.86 25.22
CA TYR A 310 -7.77 13.33 26.33
C TYR A 310 -7.64 14.85 26.45
N LEU A 311 -8.78 15.53 26.56
CA LEU A 311 -8.85 16.94 26.87
C LEU A 311 -9.68 17.11 28.14
N GLU A 312 -9.06 17.65 29.19
CA GLU A 312 -9.70 17.91 30.46
C GLU A 312 -10.13 19.38 30.51
N LEU A 313 -11.41 19.60 30.67
CA LEU A 313 -12.01 20.93 30.81
C LEU A 313 -12.52 21.07 32.24
N PRO A 314 -11.80 21.80 33.10
CA PRO A 314 -12.17 21.90 34.49
C PRO A 314 -13.53 22.60 34.63
N GLY A 315 -14.42 21.96 35.30
CA GLY A 315 -15.64 22.57 35.82
C GLY A 315 -15.30 23.46 37.03
N ASN A 316 -16.29 24.16 37.49
CA ASN A 316 -16.11 24.97 38.67
C ASN A 316 -16.68 24.25 39.91
N ASP A 317 -16.10 24.55 41.06
CA ASP A 317 -16.49 24.01 42.35
C ASP A 317 -17.99 24.22 42.58
N PRO A 318 -18.79 23.14 42.74
CA PRO A 318 -20.21 23.23 42.96
C PRO A 318 -20.62 23.94 44.26
N TYR A 319 -19.64 24.11 45.19
CA TYR A 319 -19.85 24.83 46.45
C TYR A 319 -19.54 26.31 46.35
N ASP A 320 -18.91 26.79 45.27
CA ASP A 320 -18.67 28.19 45.01
C ASP A 320 -19.73 28.70 44.05
N SER A 321 -20.85 29.19 44.63
CA SER A 321 -22.03 29.64 43.88
C SER A 321 -21.68 30.75 42.89
N GLY A 322 -21.40 30.37 41.64
CA GLY A 322 -21.14 31.30 40.56
C GLY A 322 -20.14 30.89 39.53
N LYS A 323 -19.56 29.71 39.65
CA LYS A 323 -18.47 29.27 38.76
C LYS A 323 -18.77 27.95 38.06
N TYR A 324 -19.84 27.84 37.33
CA TYR A 324 -20.00 26.74 36.39
C TYR A 324 -19.30 27.10 35.08
N ASN A 325 -18.68 26.08 34.44
CA ASN A 325 -18.12 26.24 33.11
C ASN A 325 -19.26 26.21 32.07
N ASP A 326 -19.69 27.37 31.63
CA ASP A 326 -20.65 27.54 30.55
C ASP A 326 -19.99 27.83 29.21
N LYS A 327 -18.67 27.71 29.16
CA LYS A 327 -17.90 28.03 27.96
C LYS A 327 -18.18 27.04 26.86
N LYS A 328 -18.12 27.55 25.65
CA LYS A 328 -18.30 26.81 24.42
C LYS A 328 -16.97 26.68 23.73
N TYR A 329 -16.60 25.45 23.38
CA TYR A 329 -15.34 25.21 22.71
C TYR A 329 -15.54 24.55 21.36
N VAL A 330 -14.60 24.81 20.47
CA VAL A 330 -14.40 24.04 19.25
C VAL A 330 -12.98 23.45 19.28
N VAL A 331 -12.89 22.17 19.16
CA VAL A 331 -11.61 21.48 18.95
C VAL A 331 -11.52 21.09 17.48
N GLN A 332 -10.48 21.55 16.81
CA GLN A 332 -10.10 21.04 15.49
C GLN A 332 -8.78 20.31 15.61
N TYR A 333 -8.75 19.07 15.20
CA TYR A 333 -7.49 18.36 15.07
C TYR A 333 -7.35 17.74 13.68
N THR A 334 -6.10 17.70 13.22
CA THR A 334 -5.69 16.97 12.03
C THR A 334 -4.72 15.88 12.45
N THR A 335 -4.96 14.65 11.99
CA THR A 335 -4.09 13.52 12.29
C THR A 335 -4.05 12.53 11.13
N ASN A 336 -3.13 11.57 11.20
CA ASN A 336 -2.91 10.57 10.18
C ASN A 336 -3.87 9.39 10.32
N PHE A 337 -4.27 8.82 9.19
CA PHE A 337 -4.99 7.56 9.14
C PHE A 337 -4.28 6.58 8.19
N LYS A 338 -4.59 5.31 8.31
CA LYS A 338 -4.03 4.29 7.42
C LYS A 338 -4.76 4.31 6.06
N PRO A 339 -4.04 4.43 4.93
CA PRO A 339 -4.64 4.69 3.61
C PRO A 339 -5.70 3.70 3.13
N GLU A 340 -5.60 2.44 3.61
CA GLU A 340 -6.48 1.35 3.17
C GLU A 340 -7.71 1.17 4.08
N LYS A 341 -7.83 1.99 5.13
CA LYS A 341 -8.87 1.84 6.15
C LYS A 341 -9.83 3.02 6.14
N ASP A 342 -11.10 2.74 6.35
CA ASP A 342 -12.08 3.78 6.62
C ASP A 342 -11.74 4.48 7.95
N ILE A 343 -12.04 5.77 8.02
CA ILE A 343 -11.87 6.56 9.24
C ILE A 343 -13.12 6.37 10.09
N GLN A 344 -12.96 5.85 11.30
CA GLN A 344 -14.05 5.70 12.25
C GLN A 344 -13.58 6.13 13.63
N THR A 345 -14.04 7.31 14.05
CA THR A 345 -13.59 7.96 15.28
C THR A 345 -14.72 8.13 16.27
N ARG A 346 -14.40 8.03 17.53
CA ARG A 346 -15.31 8.28 18.65
C ARG A 346 -14.85 9.46 19.47
N VAL A 347 -15.78 10.35 19.77
CA VAL A 347 -15.64 11.38 20.79
C VAL A 347 -16.51 10.98 21.96
N LEU A 348 -15.89 10.73 23.11
CA LEU A 348 -16.58 10.41 24.35
C LEU A 348 -16.53 11.65 25.24
N PHE A 349 -17.67 12.09 25.71
CA PHE A 349 -17.83 13.19 26.63
C PHE A 349 -18.18 12.62 28.00
N ASP A 350 -17.35 12.83 28.99
CA ASP A 350 -17.53 12.38 30.35
C ASP A 350 -17.56 13.60 31.26
N THR A 351 -18.43 13.62 32.26
CA THR A 351 -18.43 14.68 33.27
C THR A 351 -18.66 14.12 34.67
N THR A 352 -18.06 14.82 35.64
CA THR A 352 -18.39 14.69 37.05
C THR A 352 -19.16 15.92 37.48
N TYR A 353 -20.33 15.74 38.05
CA TYR A 353 -21.20 16.81 38.47
C TYR A 353 -21.82 16.54 39.84
N TYR A 354 -22.37 17.57 40.46
CA TYR A 354 -23.03 17.49 41.74
C TYR A 354 -24.48 17.98 41.63
N LYS A 355 -25.36 17.34 42.33
CA LYS A 355 -26.76 17.76 42.42
C LYS A 355 -26.94 18.69 43.61
N TYR A 356 -27.76 19.70 43.47
CA TYR A 356 -28.05 20.61 44.56
C TYR A 356 -28.55 19.89 45.81
N GLY A 357 -27.86 20.06 46.92
CA GLY A 357 -28.17 19.43 48.20
C GLY A 357 -27.66 17.98 48.37
N ASP A 358 -26.96 17.45 47.38
CA ASP A 358 -26.31 16.12 47.40
C ASP A 358 -24.81 16.27 47.44
N PRO A 359 -24.11 15.84 48.49
CA PRO A 359 -22.66 15.93 48.57
C PRO A 359 -21.94 14.89 47.72
N GLN A 360 -22.68 13.95 47.08
CA GLN A 360 -22.09 12.91 46.27
C GLN A 360 -21.78 13.42 44.87
N ALA A 361 -20.60 13.09 44.41
CA ALA A 361 -20.24 13.27 43.01
C ALA A 361 -20.97 12.23 42.13
N TRP A 362 -21.56 12.69 41.08
CA TRP A 362 -22.21 11.87 40.07
C TRP A 362 -21.39 11.93 38.78
N THR A 363 -21.41 10.84 38.02
CA THR A 363 -20.78 10.79 36.70
C THR A 363 -21.82 10.56 35.62
N ASP A 364 -21.58 11.13 34.47
CA ASP A 364 -22.40 10.93 33.28
C ASP A 364 -21.55 10.97 32.04
N SER A 365 -21.98 10.28 30.98
CA SER A 365 -21.23 10.20 29.73
C SER A 365 -22.12 9.95 28.55
N TYR A 366 -21.70 10.43 27.39
CA TYR A 366 -22.22 10.01 26.11
C TYR A 366 -21.13 10.07 25.06
N TYR A 367 -21.34 9.45 23.91
CA TYR A 367 -20.37 9.48 22.83
C TYR A 367 -21.01 9.87 21.49
N TRP A 368 -20.15 10.39 20.63
CA TRP A 368 -20.47 10.71 19.26
C TRP A 368 -19.50 9.98 18.33
N ASP A 369 -20.03 9.16 17.42
CA ASP A 369 -19.25 8.40 16.44
C ASP A 369 -19.35 9.04 15.07
N ASN A 370 -18.19 9.23 14.43
CA ASN A 370 -18.10 9.65 13.04
C ASN A 370 -17.40 8.57 12.21
N ALA A 371 -17.94 8.34 11.04
CA ALA A 371 -17.36 7.45 10.05
C ALA A 371 -17.23 8.15 8.70
N ASN A 372 -16.12 7.93 8.03
CA ASN A 372 -15.91 8.40 6.68
C ASN A 372 -15.26 7.31 5.85
N SER A 373 -15.97 6.83 4.83
CA SER A 373 -15.41 5.93 3.83
C SER A 373 -14.52 6.71 2.87
N LEU A 374 -13.38 6.11 2.50
CA LEU A 374 -12.44 6.75 1.60
C LEU A 374 -12.92 6.64 0.15
N TYR A 375 -13.09 7.76 -0.48
CA TYR A 375 -13.50 7.85 -1.89
C TYR A 375 -12.34 8.40 -2.72
N ARG A 376 -11.75 7.54 -3.54
CA ARG A 376 -10.67 7.92 -4.44
C ARG A 376 -11.21 8.27 -5.80
N SER A 377 -10.51 9.16 -6.48
CA SER A 377 -10.75 9.41 -7.89
C SER A 377 -10.39 8.19 -8.72
N LEU A 378 -11.13 7.97 -9.78
CA LEU A 378 -10.89 6.91 -10.75
C LEU A 378 -10.55 7.53 -12.09
N GLN A 379 -9.67 6.90 -12.82
CA GLN A 379 -9.33 7.26 -14.18
C GLN A 379 -9.16 6.02 -15.04
N GLU A 380 -9.48 6.17 -16.31
CA GLU A 380 -9.20 5.20 -17.33
C GLU A 380 -8.89 5.97 -18.63
N ALA A 381 -7.84 5.58 -19.31
CA ALA A 381 -7.58 6.07 -20.62
C ALA A 381 -7.15 4.92 -21.53
N THR A 382 -7.53 5.00 -22.80
CA THR A 382 -7.15 4.03 -23.83
C THR A 382 -6.56 4.76 -25.03
N SER A 383 -5.61 4.12 -25.68
CA SER A 383 -5.04 4.57 -26.94
C SER A 383 -4.87 3.38 -27.89
N SER A 384 -5.08 3.57 -29.17
CA SER A 384 -5.08 2.45 -30.12
C SER A 384 -3.77 2.28 -30.89
N LYS A 385 -2.90 3.27 -30.91
CA LYS A 385 -1.68 3.23 -31.71
C LYS A 385 -0.47 3.61 -30.87
N VAL A 386 0.15 2.57 -30.32
CA VAL A 386 1.33 2.71 -29.47
C VAL A 386 2.57 2.39 -30.29
N ARG A 387 3.56 3.26 -30.25
CA ARG A 387 4.85 3.08 -30.91
C ARG A 387 5.92 3.13 -29.84
N TYR A 388 6.20 2.01 -29.23
CA TYR A 388 7.21 1.91 -28.18
C TYR A 388 8.31 0.93 -28.54
N PHE A 389 9.44 1.17 -27.97
CA PHE A 389 10.57 0.26 -27.95
C PHE A 389 11.10 0.16 -26.53
N GLN A 390 11.42 -1.05 -26.10
CA GLN A 390 12.11 -1.31 -24.85
C GLN A 390 13.15 -2.41 -25.02
N GLU A 391 14.33 -2.18 -24.48
CA GLU A 391 15.40 -3.16 -24.38
C GLU A 391 15.32 -3.86 -23.02
N HIS A 392 15.58 -5.15 -23.03
CA HIS A 392 15.74 -5.96 -21.83
C HIS A 392 17.06 -6.72 -21.89
N ASP A 393 17.78 -6.81 -20.79
CA ASP A 393 18.99 -7.61 -20.66
C ASP A 393 18.82 -8.65 -19.57
N ILE A 394 19.10 -9.90 -19.91
CA ILE A 394 19.10 -11.02 -18.97
C ILE A 394 20.53 -11.53 -18.85
N TYR A 395 21.03 -11.62 -17.62
CA TYR A 395 22.37 -12.11 -17.32
C TYR A 395 22.24 -13.47 -16.64
N GLU A 396 22.85 -14.49 -17.27
CA GLU A 396 22.74 -15.87 -16.82
C GLU A 396 24.11 -16.48 -16.54
N THR A 397 24.17 -17.32 -15.51
CA THR A 397 25.30 -18.25 -15.37
C THR A 397 24.89 -19.59 -15.98
N VAL A 398 25.74 -20.09 -16.88
CA VAL A 398 25.53 -21.37 -17.57
C VAL A 398 26.60 -22.37 -17.17
N ASP A 399 26.28 -23.68 -17.28
CA ASP A 399 27.24 -24.72 -17.15
C ASP A 399 28.14 -24.80 -18.41
N PRO A 400 29.23 -25.60 -18.41
CA PRO A 400 30.10 -25.77 -19.59
C PRO A 400 29.37 -26.35 -20.82
N LYS A 401 28.16 -26.86 -20.67
CA LYS A 401 27.32 -27.40 -21.75
C LYS A 401 26.35 -26.36 -22.29
N GLY A 402 26.28 -25.16 -21.65
CA GLY A 402 25.39 -24.08 -22.01
C GLY A 402 24.02 -24.12 -21.36
N ASN A 403 23.77 -25.02 -20.39
CA ASN A 403 22.51 -25.03 -19.65
C ASN A 403 22.51 -23.95 -18.57
N VAL A 404 21.40 -23.24 -18.41
CA VAL A 404 21.26 -22.17 -17.42
C VAL A 404 21.28 -22.76 -16.01
N ILE A 405 22.22 -22.30 -15.19
CA ILE A 405 22.33 -22.62 -13.77
C ILE A 405 21.54 -21.62 -12.94
N SER A 406 21.69 -20.33 -13.24
CA SER A 406 21.00 -19.23 -12.56
C SER A 406 20.78 -18.07 -13.51
N VAL A 407 19.71 -17.31 -13.24
CA VAL A 407 19.54 -15.94 -13.75
C VAL A 407 20.14 -15.03 -12.67
N ASP A 408 21.24 -14.37 -13.03
CA ASP A 408 22.01 -13.59 -12.08
C ASP A 408 21.43 -12.17 -11.93
N ASP A 409 20.87 -11.64 -13.01
CA ASP A 409 20.24 -10.32 -13.04
C ASP A 409 19.32 -10.16 -14.26
N HIS A 410 18.36 -9.24 -14.14
CA HIS A 410 17.50 -8.80 -15.23
C HIS A 410 17.38 -7.28 -15.16
N THR A 411 17.69 -6.60 -16.23
CA THR A 411 17.57 -5.15 -16.30
C THR A 411 16.67 -4.74 -17.47
N ASP A 412 15.81 -3.77 -17.21
CA ASP A 412 14.95 -3.16 -18.20
C ASP A 412 15.50 -1.79 -18.57
N GLY A 413 15.71 -1.57 -19.83
CA GLY A 413 16.03 -0.26 -20.36
C GLY A 413 14.81 0.67 -20.35
N ASP A 414 15.05 1.94 -20.54
CA ASP A 414 13.98 2.93 -20.64
C ASP A 414 13.07 2.63 -21.82
N VAL A 415 11.76 2.82 -21.60
CA VAL A 415 10.80 2.76 -22.71
C VAL A 415 10.97 3.99 -23.58
N THR A 416 11.41 3.80 -24.79
CA THR A 416 11.55 4.88 -25.77
C THR A 416 10.35 4.95 -26.71
N LYS A 417 10.05 6.13 -27.19
CA LYS A 417 8.96 6.41 -28.10
C LYS A 417 9.48 6.97 -29.41
N GLY A 418 8.76 6.69 -30.46
CA GLY A 418 9.04 7.28 -31.75
C GLY A 418 7.82 7.33 -32.63
N ASN A 419 7.89 8.11 -33.67
CA ASN A 419 6.87 8.16 -34.72
C ASN A 419 7.21 7.15 -35.83
N SER A 420 6.27 6.92 -36.75
CA SER A 420 6.44 5.93 -37.83
C SER A 420 7.61 6.21 -38.79
N LYS A 421 8.21 7.40 -38.72
CA LYS A 421 9.36 7.80 -39.55
C LYS A 421 10.69 7.66 -38.81
N GLU A 422 10.63 7.41 -37.51
CA GLU A 422 11.81 7.24 -36.66
C GLU A 422 12.20 5.76 -36.56
N SER A 423 13.48 5.54 -36.34
CA SER A 423 14.03 4.22 -36.09
C SER A 423 14.55 4.11 -34.66
N TYR A 424 14.47 2.92 -34.11
CA TYR A 424 15.17 2.55 -32.89
C TYR A 424 16.40 1.71 -33.21
N GLY A 425 17.37 1.71 -32.33
CA GLY A 425 18.55 0.86 -32.43
C GLY A 425 19.09 0.55 -31.05
N THR A 426 19.45 -0.70 -30.81
CA THR A 426 19.98 -1.17 -29.54
C THR A 426 21.04 -2.23 -29.74
N SER A 427 21.88 -2.44 -28.74
CA SER A 427 22.94 -3.47 -28.75
C SER A 427 22.99 -4.27 -27.46
N GLY A 428 22.05 -4.07 -26.56
CA GLY A 428 22.10 -4.58 -25.21
C GLY A 428 23.19 -3.94 -24.36
N ASN A 429 23.25 -4.29 -23.11
CA ASN A 429 24.21 -3.80 -22.12
C ASN A 429 25.26 -4.88 -21.79
N PRO A 430 26.43 -4.92 -22.49
CA PRO A 430 27.49 -5.85 -22.15
C PRO A 430 28.00 -5.60 -20.72
N ARG A 431 28.24 -6.69 -19.98
CA ARG A 431 28.73 -6.63 -18.59
C ARG A 431 30.02 -7.45 -18.48
N ASP A 432 30.97 -6.96 -17.71
CA ASP A 432 32.23 -7.67 -17.48
C ASP A 432 32.00 -9.11 -17.01
N GLY A 433 32.67 -10.04 -17.68
CA GLY A 433 32.57 -11.46 -17.39
C GLY A 433 31.38 -12.19 -18.02
N TYR A 434 30.51 -11.48 -18.74
CA TYR A 434 29.44 -12.07 -19.53
C TYR A 434 29.72 -11.94 -21.03
N GLU A 435 29.36 -12.95 -21.77
CA GLU A 435 29.44 -13.01 -23.22
C GLU A 435 28.02 -13.00 -23.81
N PHE A 436 27.89 -12.42 -24.99
CA PHE A 436 26.62 -12.44 -25.70
C PHE A 436 26.20 -13.87 -26.04
N LYS A 437 24.94 -14.23 -25.77
CA LYS A 437 24.36 -15.54 -26.09
C LYS A 437 23.39 -15.47 -27.26
N THR A 438 22.41 -14.61 -27.15
CA THR A 438 21.34 -14.51 -28.16
C THR A 438 20.51 -13.23 -27.94
N VAL A 439 19.76 -12.86 -28.98
CA VAL A 439 18.63 -11.92 -28.89
C VAL A 439 17.34 -12.73 -29.03
N GLN A 440 16.40 -12.55 -28.11
CA GLN A 440 15.06 -13.11 -28.25
C GLN A 440 14.29 -12.29 -29.28
N ASP A 441 13.52 -12.99 -30.10
CA ASP A 441 12.81 -12.46 -31.28
C ASP A 441 13.68 -12.10 -32.49
N GLU A 442 14.90 -12.62 -32.57
CA GLU A 442 15.75 -12.55 -33.75
C GLU A 442 15.00 -12.77 -35.07
N LYS A 443 14.12 -13.78 -35.08
CA LYS A 443 13.36 -14.20 -36.27
C LYS A 443 12.32 -13.20 -36.74
N ASN A 444 11.82 -12.37 -35.83
CA ASN A 444 10.77 -11.38 -36.07
C ASN A 444 11.33 -9.97 -36.26
N ASN A 445 12.65 -9.80 -36.11
CA ASN A 445 13.30 -8.53 -36.18
C ASN A 445 14.18 -8.41 -37.45
N PRO A 446 13.68 -7.78 -38.52
CA PRO A 446 14.42 -7.69 -39.78
C PRO A 446 15.68 -6.82 -39.73
N GLY A 447 15.92 -6.14 -38.60
CA GLY A 447 17.06 -5.26 -38.41
C GLY A 447 18.21 -5.85 -37.59
N TYR A 448 18.17 -7.14 -37.23
CA TYR A 448 19.25 -7.75 -36.43
C TYR A 448 20.50 -8.00 -37.24
N ASP A 449 21.63 -7.46 -36.76
CA ASP A 449 22.98 -7.68 -37.32
C ASP A 449 23.73 -8.68 -36.45
N VAL A 450 23.93 -9.88 -36.99
CA VAL A 450 24.63 -10.99 -36.29
C VAL A 450 26.09 -10.70 -35.98
N THR A 451 26.72 -9.76 -36.69
CA THR A 451 28.15 -9.43 -36.50
C THR A 451 28.35 -8.45 -35.35
N THR A 452 27.48 -7.48 -35.26
CA THR A 452 27.55 -6.42 -34.25
C THR A 452 26.60 -6.64 -33.08
N HIS A 453 25.75 -7.66 -33.14
CA HIS A 453 24.67 -7.93 -32.19
C HIS A 453 23.70 -6.75 -32.03
N LYS A 454 23.66 -5.84 -33.00
CA LYS A 454 22.76 -4.70 -33.00
C LYS A 454 21.43 -5.06 -33.59
N THR A 455 20.40 -4.57 -32.95
CA THR A 455 19.03 -4.64 -33.44
C THR A 455 18.56 -3.23 -33.78
N SER A 456 17.95 -3.07 -34.95
CA SER A 456 17.37 -1.80 -35.38
C SER A 456 16.10 -2.02 -36.15
N GLY A 457 15.20 -1.06 -36.11
CA GLY A 457 13.94 -1.10 -36.83
C GLY A 457 13.21 0.23 -36.73
N ASN A 458 12.06 0.30 -37.39
CA ASN A 458 11.19 1.46 -37.30
C ASN A 458 10.07 1.19 -36.28
N TYR A 459 9.66 2.23 -35.57
CA TYR A 459 8.51 2.15 -34.69
C TYR A 459 7.26 1.77 -35.47
N GLN A 460 6.55 0.75 -34.99
CA GLN A 460 5.36 0.23 -35.64
C GLN A 460 4.10 0.67 -34.92
N LEU A 461 3.13 1.16 -35.66
CA LEU A 461 1.81 1.55 -35.16
C LEU A 461 1.14 0.41 -34.41
N GLY A 462 0.65 0.70 -33.22
CA GLY A 462 -0.07 -0.26 -32.39
C GLY A 462 0.78 -1.38 -31.81
N LYS A 463 2.12 -1.26 -31.85
CA LYS A 463 3.02 -2.27 -31.31
C LYS A 463 4.02 -1.67 -30.33
N LYS A 464 4.20 -2.38 -29.24
CA LYS A 464 5.36 -2.27 -28.39
C LYS A 464 6.41 -3.26 -28.88
N VAL A 465 7.57 -2.78 -29.28
CA VAL A 465 8.70 -3.62 -29.69
C VAL A 465 9.57 -3.84 -28.45
N GLU A 466 9.71 -5.09 -28.05
CA GLU A 466 10.54 -5.50 -26.92
C GLU A 466 11.67 -6.38 -27.44
N ILE A 467 12.91 -6.02 -27.16
CA ILE A 467 14.11 -6.76 -27.56
C ILE A 467 14.83 -7.22 -26.30
N THR A 468 15.02 -8.52 -26.17
CA THR A 468 15.71 -9.11 -25.04
C THR A 468 17.06 -9.67 -25.44
N TYR A 469 18.13 -9.14 -24.88
CA TYR A 469 19.47 -9.66 -25.00
C TYR A 469 19.76 -10.63 -23.86
N ALA A 470 20.29 -11.80 -24.19
CA ALA A 470 20.76 -12.76 -23.22
C ALA A 470 22.30 -12.79 -23.19
N TRP A 471 22.83 -12.58 -22.02
CA TRP A 471 24.26 -12.55 -21.72
C TRP A 471 24.60 -13.72 -20.80
N VAL A 472 25.67 -14.44 -21.09
CA VAL A 472 26.02 -15.63 -20.31
C VAL A 472 27.43 -15.57 -19.77
N LYS A 473 27.59 -16.05 -18.56
CA LYS A 473 28.86 -16.31 -17.91
C LYS A 473 28.98 -17.81 -17.66
N THR A 474 29.99 -18.45 -18.22
CA THR A 474 30.20 -19.88 -18.00
C THR A 474 30.78 -20.12 -16.61
N GLU A 475 30.10 -20.90 -15.83
CA GLU A 475 30.58 -21.30 -14.51
C GLU A 475 31.77 -22.22 -14.67
N LYS A 476 32.86 -21.94 -13.97
CA LYS A 476 33.99 -22.85 -13.89
C LYS A 476 33.63 -24.08 -13.07
N SER A 477 33.78 -25.27 -13.63
CA SER A 477 33.50 -26.49 -12.89
C SER A 477 34.33 -26.58 -11.61
N GLY A 478 33.68 -26.98 -10.53
CA GLY A 478 34.35 -27.41 -9.31
C GLY A 478 34.90 -28.81 -9.45
N LYS A 479 35.89 -29.18 -8.67
CA LYS A 479 36.50 -30.52 -8.66
C LYS A 479 36.52 -31.08 -7.23
N VAL A 480 36.39 -32.42 -7.14
CA VAL A 480 36.59 -33.14 -5.89
C VAL A 480 37.65 -34.24 -6.12
N VAL A 481 38.74 -34.13 -5.40
CA VAL A 481 39.87 -35.08 -5.40
C VAL A 481 39.77 -35.96 -4.17
N VAL A 482 39.85 -37.27 -4.35
CA VAL A 482 39.92 -38.23 -3.25
C VAL A 482 41.36 -38.63 -3.02
N HIS A 483 41.88 -38.29 -1.85
CA HIS A 483 43.23 -38.64 -1.44
C HIS A 483 43.19 -39.66 -0.31
N ASN A 484 44.07 -40.68 -0.33
CA ASN A 484 44.08 -41.71 0.67
C ASN A 484 45.42 -41.78 1.39
N ILE A 485 45.38 -41.85 2.72
CA ILE A 485 46.53 -42.06 3.59
C ILE A 485 46.32 -43.34 4.36
N TYR A 486 47.25 -44.26 4.22
CA TYR A 486 47.24 -45.55 4.92
C TYR A 486 48.36 -45.56 5.96
N LYS A 487 48.01 -45.83 7.22
CA LYS A 487 48.92 -45.85 8.36
C LYS A 487 48.96 -47.25 8.96
N ASP A 488 50.16 -47.81 8.99
CA ASP A 488 50.39 -49.11 9.62
C ASP A 488 50.88 -48.86 11.04
N TYR A 489 50.22 -49.50 11.98
CA TYR A 489 50.61 -49.52 13.38
C TYR A 489 51.00 -50.95 13.76
N LYS A 490 51.97 -51.07 14.64
CA LYS A 490 52.35 -52.29 15.32
C LYS A 490 52.39 -52.07 16.81
N ASP A 491 51.56 -52.80 17.53
CA ASP A 491 51.40 -52.61 18.99
C ASP A 491 51.12 -51.14 19.41
N GLY A 492 50.24 -50.48 18.65
CA GLY A 492 49.87 -49.11 18.87
C GLY A 492 50.87 -48.01 18.46
N LYS A 493 52.07 -48.43 17.91
CA LYS A 493 53.06 -47.47 17.40
C LYS A 493 53.02 -47.41 15.87
N LEU A 494 53.03 -46.20 15.34
CA LEU A 494 53.07 -45.95 13.89
C LEU A 494 54.39 -46.44 13.33
N VAL A 495 54.35 -47.38 12.37
CA VAL A 495 55.55 -48.01 11.73
C VAL A 495 55.66 -47.59 10.26
N ASN A 496 54.60 -47.30 9.58
CA ASN A 496 54.65 -46.91 8.19
C ASN A 496 53.47 -45.97 7.83
N THR A 497 53.66 -45.08 6.84
CA THR A 497 52.61 -44.29 6.22
C THR A 497 52.79 -44.33 4.71
N THR A 498 51.71 -44.71 4.00
CA THR A 498 51.67 -44.73 2.55
C THR A 498 50.55 -43.84 2.08
N THR A 499 50.75 -43.05 1.06
CA THR A 499 49.71 -42.18 0.48
C THR A 499 49.38 -42.66 -0.94
N SER A 500 48.18 -42.38 -1.40
CA SER A 500 47.88 -42.45 -2.83
C SER A 500 48.73 -41.47 -3.63
N ASP A 501 48.93 -41.74 -4.89
CA ASP A 501 49.63 -40.83 -5.79
C ASP A 501 48.71 -39.62 -6.07
N TYR A 502 49.08 -38.47 -5.53
CA TYR A 502 48.27 -37.27 -5.63
C TYR A 502 48.03 -36.82 -7.09
N ALA A 503 49.00 -37.00 -7.98
CA ALA A 503 48.83 -36.69 -9.39
C ALA A 503 47.75 -37.55 -10.06
N LYS A 504 47.70 -38.84 -9.69
CA LYS A 504 46.64 -39.77 -10.14
C LYS A 504 45.30 -39.42 -9.50
N ASP A 505 45.30 -39.05 -8.23
CA ASP A 505 44.08 -38.64 -7.53
C ASP A 505 43.45 -37.40 -8.20
N VAL A 506 44.27 -36.40 -8.57
CA VAL A 506 43.83 -35.21 -9.32
C VAL A 506 43.35 -35.57 -10.73
N ALA A 507 44.03 -36.50 -11.41
CA ALA A 507 43.60 -36.97 -12.74
C ALA A 507 42.24 -37.69 -12.72
N ASN A 508 41.92 -38.34 -11.59
CA ASN A 508 40.65 -39.05 -11.38
C ASN A 508 39.61 -38.19 -10.66
N ALA A 509 39.84 -36.90 -10.47
CA ALA A 509 38.92 -36.02 -9.78
C ALA A 509 37.55 -35.96 -10.48
N LYS A 510 36.49 -36.08 -9.69
CA LYS A 510 35.14 -35.76 -10.19
C LYS A 510 34.98 -34.25 -10.36
N SER A 511 34.27 -33.85 -11.37
CA SER A 511 33.97 -32.44 -11.61
C SER A 511 32.50 -32.24 -11.89
N GLY A 512 31.98 -31.07 -11.51
CA GLY A 512 30.59 -30.67 -11.72
C GLY A 512 30.38 -29.19 -11.47
N THR A 513 29.16 -28.74 -11.69
CA THR A 513 28.72 -27.38 -11.42
C THR A 513 28.29 -27.20 -9.96
N SER A 514 28.11 -25.95 -9.52
CA SER A 514 27.72 -25.64 -8.13
C SER A 514 26.34 -26.20 -7.75
N LYS A 515 25.50 -26.53 -8.72
CA LYS A 515 24.20 -27.19 -8.50
C LYS A 515 24.25 -28.72 -8.47
N GLU A 516 25.35 -29.30 -8.89
CA GLU A 516 25.52 -30.73 -8.86
C GLU A 516 26.12 -31.17 -7.54
N SER A 517 25.60 -32.26 -7.01
CA SER A 517 26.18 -32.92 -5.84
C SER A 517 27.25 -33.95 -6.23
N TYR A 518 28.17 -34.16 -5.36
CA TYR A 518 29.13 -35.25 -5.48
C TYR A 518 28.93 -36.28 -4.37
N GLU A 519 29.26 -37.52 -4.71
CA GLU A 519 29.46 -38.58 -3.74
C GLU A 519 30.81 -39.25 -4.03
N VAL A 520 31.68 -39.29 -3.03
CA VAL A 520 32.99 -39.89 -3.12
C VAL A 520 33.26 -40.79 -1.92
N THR A 521 34.13 -41.78 -2.12
CA THR A 521 34.59 -42.67 -1.06
C THR A 521 36.07 -42.91 -1.23
N GLY A 522 36.76 -43.12 -0.12
CA GLY A 522 38.17 -43.51 -0.14
C GLY A 522 38.37 -44.92 -0.66
N THR A 523 39.55 -45.20 -1.18
CA THR A 523 39.92 -46.53 -1.67
C THR A 523 40.23 -47.47 -0.50
N PHE A 524 39.37 -48.45 -0.32
CA PHE A 524 39.59 -49.47 0.69
C PHE A 524 40.80 -50.39 0.34
N LYS A 525 41.61 -50.72 1.35
CA LYS A 525 42.61 -51.77 1.27
C LYS A 525 42.37 -52.84 2.34
N ASP A 526 42.55 -54.07 1.99
CA ASP A 526 42.30 -55.14 2.93
C ASP A 526 43.12 -54.99 4.22
N GLY A 527 42.50 -55.26 5.33
CA GLY A 527 43.09 -55.10 6.66
C GLY A 527 43.12 -53.68 7.22
N TYR A 528 42.72 -52.68 6.46
CA TYR A 528 42.64 -51.30 6.94
C TYR A 528 41.19 -50.91 7.34
N LYS A 529 41.09 -50.08 8.38
CA LYS A 529 39.84 -49.48 8.83
C LYS A 529 39.90 -47.97 8.63
N LEU A 530 38.82 -47.36 8.13
CA LEU A 530 38.71 -45.90 8.04
C LEU A 530 38.59 -45.34 9.44
N VAL A 531 39.44 -44.39 9.80
CA VAL A 531 39.41 -43.72 11.11
C VAL A 531 39.02 -42.26 11.02
N LYS A 532 39.31 -41.60 9.91
CA LYS A 532 39.00 -40.20 9.75
C LYS A 532 38.88 -39.83 8.26
N VAL A 533 37.96 -38.87 7.98
CA VAL A 533 37.90 -38.14 6.72
C VAL A 533 38.18 -36.68 7.03
N VAL A 534 39.09 -36.09 6.29
CA VAL A 534 39.53 -34.69 6.50
C VAL A 534 39.34 -33.93 5.20
N PRO A 535 38.52 -32.88 5.20
CA PRO A 535 38.46 -31.94 4.08
C PRO A 535 39.73 -31.10 4.05
N ASP A 536 40.05 -30.56 2.88
CA ASP A 536 41.08 -29.55 2.75
C ASP A 536 40.65 -28.27 3.43
N ASN A 537 41.44 -27.74 4.35
CA ASN A 537 41.13 -26.57 5.12
C ASN A 537 41.21 -25.25 4.32
N GLU A 538 41.82 -25.26 3.13
CA GLU A 538 41.97 -24.08 2.26
C GLU A 538 40.74 -23.84 1.38
N ASN A 539 39.81 -24.80 1.30
CA ASN A 539 38.57 -24.67 0.54
C ASN A 539 37.36 -24.66 1.49
N PRO A 540 36.58 -23.58 1.52
CA PRO A 540 35.40 -23.51 2.36
C PRO A 540 34.35 -24.52 1.85
N VAL A 541 34.13 -25.57 2.61
CA VAL A 541 33.14 -26.60 2.33
C VAL A 541 31.93 -26.31 3.21
N SER A 542 30.91 -25.76 2.65
CA SER A 542 29.73 -25.37 3.43
C SER A 542 28.78 -26.51 3.77
N ASP A 543 28.80 -27.60 2.99
CA ASP A 543 27.80 -28.66 3.08
C ASP A 543 28.35 -30.10 3.02
N MET A 544 29.67 -30.28 3.14
CA MET A 544 30.27 -31.60 3.11
C MET A 544 29.85 -32.43 4.33
N THR A 545 29.31 -33.60 4.08
CA THR A 545 28.96 -34.57 5.11
C THR A 545 29.60 -35.93 4.79
N THR A 546 30.00 -36.68 5.84
CA THR A 546 30.47 -38.06 5.69
C THR A 546 29.57 -39.00 6.48
N ASP A 547 28.95 -39.93 5.81
CA ASP A 547 28.20 -41.01 6.46
C ASP A 547 29.17 -42.01 7.12
N LYS A 548 29.04 -42.20 8.41
CA LYS A 548 29.90 -43.06 9.22
C LYS A 548 29.75 -44.55 8.85
N ASN A 549 28.59 -44.96 8.37
CA ASN A 549 28.30 -46.34 8.05
C ASN A 549 28.74 -46.70 6.63
N SER A 550 28.31 -45.93 5.64
CA SER A 550 28.65 -46.13 4.23
C SER A 550 30.05 -45.63 3.88
N LYS A 551 30.62 -44.73 4.71
CA LYS A 551 31.90 -44.05 4.46
C LYS A 551 31.91 -43.18 3.20
N ILE A 552 30.74 -42.81 2.74
CA ILE A 552 30.55 -41.91 1.59
C ILE A 552 30.62 -40.46 2.09
N THR A 553 31.38 -39.66 1.39
CA THR A 553 31.39 -38.20 1.58
C THR A 553 30.63 -37.58 0.45
N SER A 554 29.67 -36.74 0.79
CA SER A 554 28.79 -36.04 -0.16
C SER A 554 28.75 -34.53 0.12
N GLY A 555 28.40 -33.76 -0.87
CA GLY A 555 28.26 -32.31 -0.84
C GLY A 555 28.03 -31.78 -2.25
N HIS A 556 28.03 -30.44 -2.42
CA HIS A 556 27.95 -29.80 -3.72
C HIS A 556 29.32 -29.31 -4.18
N TYR A 557 29.53 -29.34 -5.50
CA TYR A 557 30.74 -28.76 -6.08
C TYR A 557 30.79 -27.25 -5.83
N VAL A 558 31.99 -26.71 -5.63
CA VAL A 558 32.22 -25.28 -5.50
C VAL A 558 32.85 -24.76 -6.78
N ALA A 559 32.17 -23.84 -7.46
CA ALA A 559 32.57 -23.30 -8.74
C ALA A 559 34.04 -22.83 -8.78
N GLY A 560 34.81 -23.38 -9.72
CA GLY A 560 36.21 -23.02 -9.92
C GLY A 560 37.18 -23.46 -8.81
N LYS A 561 36.69 -24.22 -7.81
CA LYS A 561 37.52 -24.71 -6.70
C LYS A 561 37.80 -26.19 -6.82
N THR A 562 38.94 -26.62 -6.28
CA THR A 562 39.27 -28.03 -6.12
C THR A 562 39.22 -28.40 -4.63
N LEU A 563 38.30 -29.24 -4.27
CA LEU A 563 38.20 -29.79 -2.91
C LEU A 563 39.01 -31.11 -2.84
N VAL A 564 39.88 -31.22 -1.86
CA VAL A 564 40.59 -32.46 -1.57
C VAL A 564 39.96 -33.14 -0.34
N VAL A 565 39.44 -34.33 -0.51
CA VAL A 565 38.88 -35.12 0.58
C VAL A 565 39.88 -36.23 0.91
N THR A 566 40.51 -36.15 2.08
CA THR A 566 41.52 -37.10 2.52
C THR A 566 40.90 -38.15 3.43
N TYR A 567 40.99 -39.41 3.01
CA TYR A 567 40.59 -40.58 3.80
C TYR A 567 41.79 -41.15 4.52
N ILE A 568 41.73 -41.26 5.85
CA ILE A 568 42.80 -41.80 6.69
C ILE A 568 42.41 -43.22 7.15
N TRP A 569 43.16 -44.19 6.68
CA TRP A 569 42.98 -45.60 6.95
C TRP A 569 44.07 -46.09 7.89
N VAL A 570 43.72 -46.99 8.83
CA VAL A 570 44.64 -47.54 9.82
C VAL A 570 44.54 -49.04 9.84
N LYS A 571 45.71 -49.69 9.84
CA LYS A 571 45.86 -51.10 10.12
C LYS A 571 46.77 -51.27 11.34
N ASP A 572 46.30 -51.96 12.36
CA ASP A 572 47.08 -52.25 13.57
C ASP A 572 47.29 -53.77 13.64
N THR A 573 48.54 -54.17 13.49
CA THR A 573 48.94 -55.58 13.62
C THR A 573 49.52 -55.78 15.02
N LYS A 574 48.76 -56.48 15.84
CA LYS A 574 49.33 -56.96 17.13
C LYS A 574 50.38 -58.02 16.86
N SER A 575 51.50 -57.93 17.57
CA SER A 575 52.46 -59.05 17.60
C SER A 575 51.72 -60.30 18.10
N PRO A 576 52.00 -61.49 17.50
CA PRO A 576 51.40 -62.73 17.99
C PRO A 576 51.82 -62.94 19.45
N GLU A 577 50.86 -63.04 20.34
CA GLU A 577 51.12 -63.48 21.72
C GLU A 577 51.80 -64.88 21.69
N PRO A 578 52.79 -65.14 22.57
CA PRO A 578 53.39 -66.46 22.65
C PRO A 578 52.33 -67.52 23.02
N VAL A 579 52.25 -68.54 22.17
CA VAL A 579 51.32 -69.67 22.35
C VAL A 579 51.62 -70.38 23.65
N VAL A 580 50.78 -70.19 24.66
CA VAL A 580 50.73 -71.08 25.83
C VAL A 580 49.78 -72.22 25.47
N PRO A 581 50.19 -73.48 25.52
CA PRO A 581 49.33 -74.59 25.19
C PRO A 581 48.28 -74.80 26.27
N THR A 582 47.05 -74.74 25.87
CA THR A 582 45.88 -75.02 26.73
C THR A 582 45.43 -76.46 26.47
N PRO A 583 45.08 -77.22 27.53
CA PRO A 583 44.61 -78.60 27.40
C PRO A 583 43.19 -78.65 26.83
N SER A 584 42.99 -79.74 26.05
CA SER A 584 41.72 -80.12 25.46
C SER A 584 40.70 -80.61 26.49
N GLU A 585 39.44 -80.28 26.27
CA GLU A 585 38.21 -81.08 26.44
C GLU A 585 36.98 -80.26 26.78
N PRO A 586 35.75 -80.76 26.59
CA PRO A 586 35.17 -81.63 25.55
C PRO A 586 33.88 -81.03 24.93
N THR A 587 33.51 -81.65 23.87
CA THR A 587 32.27 -81.52 23.12
C THR A 587 31.02 -81.84 23.93
N LYS A 588 29.95 -81.06 23.68
CA LYS A 588 28.54 -81.53 23.62
C LYS A 588 27.60 -80.39 23.17
N PRO A 589 26.37 -80.69 22.74
CA PRO A 589 25.96 -80.68 21.33
C PRO A 589 24.92 -79.62 21.03
N GLU A 590 24.71 -79.50 19.75
CA GLU A 590 23.61 -78.74 19.12
C GLU A 590 22.23 -79.06 19.70
N PRO A 591 21.33 -78.12 19.75
CA PRO A 591 20.01 -78.32 19.17
C PRO A 591 19.49 -77.17 18.29
N LYS A 592 19.16 -77.62 17.11
CA LYS A 592 17.95 -77.41 16.28
C LYS A 592 17.24 -76.02 16.30
N VAL A 593 17.19 -75.54 15.10
CA VAL A 593 16.25 -74.55 14.52
C VAL A 593 14.79 -74.90 14.82
N PRO A 594 13.95 -73.93 15.00
CA PRO A 594 12.67 -73.90 14.26
C PRO A 594 12.45 -72.67 13.44
N GLU A 595 11.69 -72.92 12.41
CA GLU A 595 11.24 -72.16 11.26
C GLU A 595 10.55 -70.83 11.51
N GLU A 596 10.65 -69.99 10.48
CA GLU A 596 9.88 -68.76 10.21
C GLU A 596 8.37 -68.94 10.31
N PRO A 597 7.68 -67.85 10.48
CA PRO A 597 6.51 -67.62 9.66
C PRO A 597 6.56 -66.32 8.87
N LYS A 598 6.00 -66.50 7.70
CA LYS A 598 5.87 -65.60 6.56
C LYS A 598 5.18 -64.27 6.85
N THR A 599 5.68 -63.26 6.19
CA THR A 599 5.13 -61.96 5.85
C THR A 599 3.69 -61.97 5.36
N PRO A 600 2.97 -60.87 5.53
CA PRO A 600 2.18 -60.35 4.42
C PRO A 600 2.64 -58.97 3.97
N GLU A 601 2.63 -58.84 2.69
CA GLU A 601 2.86 -57.67 1.85
C GLU A 601 1.90 -56.52 2.15
N PRO A 602 2.33 -55.28 2.20
CA PRO A 602 1.40 -54.17 2.14
C PRO A 602 1.30 -53.62 0.72
N SER A 603 0.07 -53.45 0.31
CA SER A 603 -0.44 -52.86 -0.91
C SER A 603 0.01 -51.42 -1.11
N GLU A 604 0.26 -51.06 -2.36
CA GLU A 604 0.54 -49.71 -2.89
C GLU A 604 -0.52 -48.68 -2.52
N PRO A 605 -0.16 -47.43 -2.25
CA PRO A 605 -1.10 -46.34 -2.22
C PRO A 605 -1.17 -45.65 -3.59
N SER A 606 -2.38 -45.48 -4.04
CA SER A 606 -2.82 -44.78 -5.23
C SER A 606 -2.45 -43.28 -5.22
N GLU A 607 -2.13 -42.78 -6.41
CA GLU A 607 -1.83 -41.38 -6.73
C GLU A 607 -2.93 -40.38 -6.29
N PRO A 608 -2.58 -39.17 -5.89
CA PRO A 608 -3.58 -38.12 -5.61
C PRO A 608 -3.96 -37.34 -6.87
N VAL A 609 -5.26 -37.28 -7.06
CA VAL A 609 -5.97 -36.51 -8.07
C VAL A 609 -5.69 -35.01 -7.97
N LYS A 610 -5.29 -34.38 -9.05
CA LYS A 610 -5.15 -32.93 -9.21
C LYS A 610 -6.47 -32.21 -8.95
N LYS A 611 -6.57 -31.43 -7.88
CA LYS A 611 -7.65 -30.47 -7.66
C LYS A 611 -7.42 -29.20 -8.48
N VAL A 612 -8.33 -28.95 -9.40
CA VAL A 612 -8.50 -27.71 -10.14
C VAL A 612 -9.00 -26.64 -9.19
N HIS A 613 -8.25 -25.57 -8.98
CA HIS A 613 -8.69 -24.40 -8.23
C HIS A 613 -9.61 -23.55 -9.11
N LYS A 614 -10.90 -23.58 -8.80
CA LYS A 614 -11.86 -22.57 -9.25
C LYS A 614 -11.65 -21.31 -8.40
N LYS A 615 -11.28 -20.21 -9.06
CA LYS A 615 -11.29 -18.88 -8.45
C LYS A 615 -12.73 -18.51 -8.09
N HIS A 616 -13.03 -18.40 -6.82
CA HIS A 616 -14.23 -17.73 -6.35
C HIS A 616 -14.01 -16.22 -6.36
N VAL A 617 -14.77 -15.55 -7.20
CA VAL A 617 -14.95 -14.10 -7.12
C VAL A 617 -15.88 -13.85 -5.93
N VAL A 618 -15.34 -13.27 -4.88
CA VAL A 618 -16.13 -12.83 -3.73
C VAL A 618 -16.67 -11.43 -4.05
N HIS A 619 -17.94 -11.36 -4.39
CA HIS A 619 -18.67 -10.11 -4.36
C HIS A 619 -18.85 -9.67 -2.91
N LYS A 620 -18.09 -8.68 -2.47
CA LYS A 620 -18.38 -7.96 -1.23
C LYS A 620 -19.69 -7.18 -1.42
N LYS A 621 -20.73 -7.64 -0.81
CA LYS A 621 -21.94 -6.83 -0.56
C LYS A 621 -21.55 -5.72 0.42
N HIS A 622 -21.57 -4.48 -0.04
CA HIS A 622 -21.56 -3.33 0.83
C HIS A 622 -22.83 -3.33 1.68
N GLN A 623 -22.69 -3.56 2.95
CA GLN A 623 -23.72 -3.19 3.91
C GLN A 623 -23.53 -1.71 4.22
N SER A 624 -24.48 -0.91 3.78
CA SER A 624 -24.61 0.47 4.23
C SER A 624 -24.88 0.49 5.73
N TRP A 625 -23.94 1.02 6.49
CA TRP A 625 -24.17 1.36 7.89
C TRP A 625 -24.91 2.69 7.95
N ASN A 626 -26.22 2.59 7.88
CA ASN A 626 -27.09 3.65 8.35
C ASN A 626 -27.50 3.26 9.75
N LYS A 627 -26.85 3.79 10.75
CA LYS A 627 -27.41 3.81 12.10
C LYS A 627 -26.91 5.04 12.85
N ASN A 628 -27.81 5.95 12.96
CA ASN A 628 -27.86 6.96 14.01
C ASN A 628 -27.43 6.40 15.35
N SER A 629 -26.66 7.23 16.02
CA SER A 629 -26.37 7.20 17.45
C SER A 629 -27.45 6.51 18.26
N GLY A 630 -27.18 5.30 18.69
CA GLY A 630 -27.92 4.70 19.77
C GLY A 630 -27.47 5.33 21.08
N ILE A 631 -28.35 6.03 21.73
CA ILE A 631 -28.23 6.45 23.11
C ILE A 631 -28.35 5.19 23.95
N HIS A 632 -27.30 4.80 24.65
CA HIS A 632 -27.41 3.91 25.78
C HIS A 632 -26.80 4.55 27.00
N ALA A 633 -27.69 4.89 27.90
CA ALA A 633 -27.32 5.11 29.29
C ALA A 633 -27.28 3.74 29.99
N GLU A 634 -26.16 3.40 30.57
CA GLU A 634 -26.02 2.57 31.78
C GLU A 634 -24.92 3.16 32.66
#